data_3a9876563e9070ca84021b998d4ba03e
#
_entry.id   3a9876563e9070ca84021b998d4ba03e
#
_cell.length_a   1.000
_cell.length_b   1.000
_cell.length_c   1.000
_cell.angle_alpha   90.00
_cell.angle_beta   90.00
_cell.angle_gamma   90.00
#
_symmetry.space_group_name_H-M   'P 1'
#
loop_
_entity.id
_entity.type
_entity.pdbx_description
1 polymer ?
#
loop_
_entity_poly.entity_id
_entity_poly.type
_entity_poly.pdbx_seq_one_letter_code
_entity_poly.pdbx_strand_id
1 'polypeptide(L)'
;MVDFGPLLILLVIAIGVVVISTRLRFPYTAALLLLGISIGFVGQRVFLLGIVHQGGFLFSPEMFFYILLPPIIFDAGLHINFHVLRRRAPFVLFLVFVGVLFTTVFTGLAVAWLVGLPILVALLLAAIVSPTDPIAVVDLLRRHRIPSELSAIVEGESLLNDAVGVVTFVVILGIITSGSWNLLGSVVAFSWQVVGGVGVGLLVAGGVYVLHRRLNDPAVETAVTIVAAYGSYLLASDVGASGIIATAIAGIAVGTWVAPRAISPEVRASLNTFWKVVVYVDNSIIFLAMGILVAPSDIVSHLGLVLLVVAILYAGRATFVYLHRPLSRVTSRASAQLPTPWYNVLVLSGIRGAIPVVLALSLLRSTTPLSTAVVSTIVGVVIGVAAISVVAGNLLASAYITRRFPAQYGPVETPTAFVPELEGSAK
;
A
#
# COMPACT_ATOMS: atom_id res chain seq x y z
N MET A 1 -10.62 -3.42 29.96
CA MET A 1 -9.77 -4.57 29.58
C MET A 1 -9.94 -4.76 28.09
N VAL A 2 -8.89 -4.75 27.30
CA VAL A 2 -9.00 -5.02 25.85
C VAL A 2 -9.31 -6.49 25.69
N ASP A 3 -10.48 -6.83 25.12
CA ASP A 3 -10.85 -8.22 24.86
C ASP A 3 -10.14 -8.68 23.55
N PHE A 4 -9.21 -9.60 23.67
CA PHE A 4 -8.48 -10.17 22.54
C PHE A 4 -9.22 -11.34 21.87
N GLY A 5 -10.33 -11.80 22.45
CA GLY A 5 -11.12 -12.91 21.90
C GLY A 5 -11.58 -12.67 20.45
N PRO A 6 -12.12 -11.50 20.13
CA PRO A 6 -12.52 -11.15 18.77
C PRO A 6 -11.37 -11.21 17.75
N LEU A 7 -10.19 -10.70 18.12
CA LEU A 7 -9.02 -10.73 17.26
C LEU A 7 -8.59 -12.17 16.94
N LEU A 8 -8.58 -13.03 17.95
CA LEU A 8 -8.22 -14.45 17.77
C LEU A 8 -9.22 -15.16 16.84
N ILE A 9 -10.53 -14.92 17.03
CA ILE A 9 -11.58 -15.50 16.17
C ILE A 9 -11.39 -15.03 14.72
N LEU A 10 -11.20 -13.72 14.51
CA LEU A 10 -10.96 -13.17 13.18
C LEU A 10 -9.72 -13.78 12.52
N LEU A 11 -8.66 -13.99 13.28
CA LEU A 11 -7.43 -14.60 12.78
C LEU A 11 -7.64 -16.06 12.36
N VAL A 12 -8.34 -16.86 13.19
CA VAL A 12 -8.66 -18.26 12.87
C VAL A 12 -9.50 -18.33 11.59
N ILE A 13 -10.51 -17.47 11.47
CA ILE A 13 -11.35 -17.39 10.28
C ILE A 13 -10.52 -16.98 9.06
N ALA A 14 -9.66 -15.98 9.21
CA ALA A 14 -8.78 -15.50 8.14
C ALA A 14 -7.87 -16.63 7.61
N ILE A 15 -7.21 -17.38 8.51
CA ILE A 15 -6.37 -18.52 8.14
C ILE A 15 -7.19 -19.57 7.35
N GLY A 16 -8.39 -19.90 7.82
CA GLY A 16 -9.29 -20.85 7.12
C GLY A 16 -9.61 -20.39 5.69
N VAL A 17 -9.95 -19.11 5.53
CA VAL A 17 -10.24 -18.53 4.20
C VAL A 17 -9.03 -18.58 3.29
N VAL A 18 -7.86 -18.26 3.79
CA VAL A 18 -6.65 -18.30 2.97
C VAL A 18 -6.35 -19.73 2.52
N VAL A 19 -6.48 -20.73 3.39
CA VAL A 19 -6.30 -22.15 2.99
C VAL A 19 -7.29 -22.53 1.89
N ILE A 20 -8.52 -22.08 1.96
CA ILE A 20 -9.54 -22.34 0.94
C ILE A 20 -9.23 -21.55 -0.34
N SER A 21 -8.90 -20.28 -0.25
CA SER A 21 -8.62 -19.42 -1.41
C SER A 21 -7.41 -19.89 -2.21
N THR A 22 -6.36 -20.39 -1.55
CA THR A 22 -5.20 -20.98 -2.22
C THR A 22 -5.56 -22.23 -3.00
N ARG A 23 -6.45 -23.09 -2.48
CA ARG A 23 -6.97 -24.27 -3.21
C ARG A 23 -7.83 -23.89 -4.42
N LEU A 24 -8.63 -22.83 -4.29
CA LEU A 24 -9.49 -22.33 -5.36
C LEU A 24 -8.76 -21.42 -6.36
N ARG A 25 -7.45 -21.13 -6.16
CA ARG A 25 -6.67 -20.20 -6.96
C ARG A 25 -7.29 -18.79 -7.04
N PHE A 26 -8.00 -18.41 -5.98
CA PHE A 26 -8.63 -17.09 -5.85
C PHE A 26 -7.74 -16.15 -5.03
N PRO A 27 -7.65 -14.83 -5.34
CA PRO A 27 -6.86 -13.88 -4.54
C PRO A 27 -7.35 -13.84 -3.09
N TYR A 28 -6.47 -14.16 -2.13
CA TYR A 28 -6.86 -14.28 -0.72
C TYR A 28 -7.34 -12.95 -0.13
N THR A 29 -6.78 -11.83 -0.58
CA THR A 29 -7.21 -10.47 -0.15
C THR A 29 -8.66 -10.20 -0.54
N ALA A 30 -9.05 -10.57 -1.77
CA ALA A 30 -10.44 -10.46 -2.21
C ALA A 30 -11.35 -11.43 -1.44
N ALA A 31 -10.89 -12.66 -1.16
CA ALA A 31 -11.65 -13.63 -0.38
C ALA A 31 -11.91 -13.15 1.07
N LEU A 32 -10.89 -12.59 1.72
CA LEU A 32 -11.01 -12.01 3.07
C LEU A 32 -11.94 -10.81 3.10
N LEU A 33 -11.86 -9.92 2.11
CA LEU A 33 -12.76 -8.79 1.97
C LEU A 33 -14.21 -9.25 1.82
N LEU A 34 -14.49 -10.19 0.92
CA LEU A 34 -15.84 -10.71 0.69
C LEU A 34 -16.40 -11.42 1.94
N LEU A 35 -15.55 -12.17 2.64
CA LEU A 35 -15.94 -12.75 3.92
C LEU A 35 -16.25 -11.68 4.96
N GLY A 36 -15.41 -10.64 5.06
CA GLY A 36 -15.65 -9.51 5.96
C GLY A 36 -16.99 -8.84 5.69
N ILE A 37 -17.31 -8.57 4.39
CA ILE A 37 -18.63 -8.04 3.98
C ILE A 37 -19.76 -8.97 4.42
N SER A 38 -19.58 -10.28 4.24
CA SER A 38 -20.59 -11.27 4.66
C SER A 38 -20.80 -11.28 6.17
N ILE A 39 -19.72 -11.23 6.95
CA ILE A 39 -19.77 -11.13 8.42
C ILE A 39 -20.43 -9.81 8.84
N GLY A 40 -20.08 -8.68 8.23
CA GLY A 40 -20.68 -7.37 8.52
C GLY A 40 -22.18 -7.37 8.26
N PHE A 41 -22.62 -7.99 7.15
CA PHE A 41 -24.03 -8.09 6.77
C PHE A 41 -24.84 -8.99 7.72
N VAL A 42 -24.30 -10.17 8.05
CA VAL A 42 -24.95 -11.12 9.00
C VAL A 42 -24.87 -10.59 10.42
N GLY A 43 -23.73 -10.00 10.78
CA GLY A 43 -23.46 -9.47 12.10
C GLY A 43 -24.39 -8.32 12.51
N GLN A 44 -24.92 -7.52 11.56
CA GLN A 44 -25.96 -6.53 11.85
C GLN A 44 -27.25 -7.18 12.38
N ARG A 45 -27.45 -8.47 12.17
CA ARG A 45 -28.65 -9.23 12.60
C ARG A 45 -28.38 -10.23 13.74
N VAL A 46 -27.12 -10.50 14.08
CA VAL A 46 -26.76 -11.52 15.08
C VAL A 46 -25.71 -10.96 16.05
N PHE A 47 -25.80 -11.37 17.31
CA PHE A 47 -25.02 -11.03 18.52
C PHE A 47 -23.47 -10.86 18.36
N LEU A 48 -22.86 -11.24 17.22
CA LEU A 48 -21.47 -10.96 16.89
C LEU A 48 -21.14 -9.45 16.81
N LEU A 49 -22.17 -8.59 16.80
CA LEU A 49 -22.02 -7.12 16.80
C LEU A 49 -21.57 -6.52 18.13
N GLY A 50 -21.72 -7.22 19.25
CA GLY A 50 -21.08 -6.82 20.50
C GLY A 50 -19.56 -6.71 20.33
N ILE A 51 -18.98 -7.58 19.48
CA ILE A 51 -17.57 -7.63 19.14
C ILE A 51 -17.16 -6.42 18.26
N VAL A 52 -17.97 -6.05 17.28
CA VAL A 52 -17.70 -4.92 16.37
C VAL A 52 -17.95 -3.57 17.06
N HIS A 53 -19.00 -3.45 17.87
CA HIS A 53 -19.31 -2.21 18.61
C HIS A 53 -18.40 -2.00 19.84
N GLN A 54 -17.93 -3.05 20.49
CA GLN A 54 -16.98 -2.97 21.61
C GLN A 54 -15.52 -2.96 21.13
N GLY A 55 -15.25 -3.37 19.90
CA GLY A 55 -13.92 -3.41 19.28
C GLY A 55 -13.39 -2.07 18.78
N GLY A 56 -13.75 -0.96 19.41
CA GLY A 56 -13.38 0.40 18.98
C GLY A 56 -11.89 0.61 18.70
N PHE A 57 -11.00 -0.18 19.30
CA PHE A 57 -9.57 -0.15 19.04
C PHE A 57 -9.17 -0.97 17.80
N LEU A 58 -9.76 -2.16 17.57
CA LEU A 58 -9.41 -3.06 16.44
C LEU A 58 -9.70 -2.45 15.07
N PHE A 59 -10.61 -1.49 15.00
CA PHE A 59 -10.99 -0.79 13.77
C PHE A 59 -10.61 0.69 13.84
N SER A 60 -9.67 1.05 14.72
CA SER A 60 -9.22 2.43 14.83
C SER A 60 -8.15 2.76 13.80
N PRO A 61 -8.15 3.97 13.23
CA PRO A 61 -7.06 4.43 12.40
C PRO A 61 -5.69 4.34 13.08
N GLU A 62 -5.66 4.54 14.41
CA GLU A 62 -4.44 4.47 15.22
C GLU A 62 -3.84 3.06 15.21
N MET A 63 -4.66 2.02 15.43
CA MET A 63 -4.19 0.64 15.32
C MET A 63 -3.60 0.36 13.94
N PHE A 64 -4.27 0.82 12.90
CA PHE A 64 -3.82 0.62 11.54
C PHE A 64 -2.48 1.33 11.28
N PHE A 65 -2.40 2.64 11.55
CA PHE A 65 -1.21 3.43 11.25
C PHE A 65 -0.01 3.08 12.13
N TYR A 66 -0.23 2.81 13.43
CA TYR A 66 0.87 2.61 14.37
C TYR A 66 1.24 1.14 14.62
N ILE A 67 0.35 0.18 14.30
CA ILE A 67 0.60 -1.23 14.57
C ILE A 67 0.71 -2.05 13.28
N LEU A 68 -0.25 -1.94 12.36
CA LEU A 68 -0.30 -2.82 11.19
C LEU A 68 0.51 -2.28 10.00
N LEU A 69 0.56 -0.97 9.82
CA LEU A 69 1.21 -0.37 8.65
C LEU A 69 2.75 -0.44 8.67
N PRO A 70 3.45 -0.16 9.80
CA PRO A 70 4.91 -0.20 9.82
C PRO A 70 5.52 -1.55 9.41
N PRO A 71 5.04 -2.71 9.89
CA PRO A 71 5.52 -4.02 9.44
C PRO A 71 5.39 -4.24 7.94
N ILE A 72 4.22 -3.92 7.38
CA ILE A 72 3.93 -4.13 5.95
C ILE A 72 4.88 -3.30 5.08
N ILE A 73 5.06 -2.03 5.44
CA ILE A 73 5.92 -1.12 4.68
C ILE A 73 7.39 -1.49 4.83
N PHE A 74 7.81 -1.86 6.04
CA PHE A 74 9.19 -2.28 6.29
C PHE A 74 9.54 -3.54 5.51
N ASP A 75 8.68 -4.56 5.55
CA ASP A 75 8.87 -5.82 4.83
C ASP A 75 8.90 -5.59 3.31
N ALA A 76 7.99 -4.79 2.77
CA ALA A 76 7.99 -4.43 1.36
C ALA A 76 9.31 -3.77 0.95
N GLY A 77 9.82 -2.85 1.77
CA GLY A 77 11.13 -2.22 1.57
C GLY A 77 12.28 -3.22 1.69
N LEU A 78 12.24 -4.11 2.68
CA LEU A 78 13.27 -5.13 2.95
C LEU A 78 13.47 -6.09 1.78
N HIS A 79 12.38 -6.46 1.09
CA HIS A 79 12.37 -7.45 0.03
C HIS A 79 12.44 -6.87 -1.39
N ILE A 80 12.40 -5.54 -1.54
CA ILE A 80 12.44 -4.91 -2.85
C ILE A 80 13.80 -5.14 -3.52
N ASN A 81 13.79 -5.50 -4.80
CA ASN A 81 15.01 -5.62 -5.57
C ASN A 81 15.55 -4.22 -5.95
N PHE A 82 16.33 -3.63 -5.04
CA PHE A 82 16.84 -2.28 -5.20
C PHE A 82 17.74 -2.11 -6.43
N HIS A 83 18.50 -3.14 -6.83
CA HIS A 83 19.37 -3.04 -8.00
C HIS A 83 18.54 -2.85 -9.29
N VAL A 84 17.42 -3.57 -9.40
CA VAL A 84 16.49 -3.41 -10.51
C VAL A 84 15.74 -2.10 -10.40
N LEU A 85 15.23 -1.77 -9.20
CA LEU A 85 14.53 -0.52 -8.92
C LEU A 85 15.40 0.70 -9.26
N ARG A 86 16.67 0.71 -8.88
CA ARG A 86 17.61 1.81 -9.15
C ARG A 86 17.76 2.09 -10.65
N ARG A 87 17.77 1.05 -11.48
CA ARG A 87 17.84 1.19 -12.94
C ARG A 87 16.61 1.88 -13.51
N ARG A 88 15.45 1.68 -12.89
CA ARG A 88 14.15 2.25 -13.27
C ARG A 88 13.67 3.35 -12.31
N ALA A 89 14.52 3.78 -11.36
CA ALA A 89 14.16 4.78 -10.35
C ALA A 89 13.55 6.07 -10.94
N PRO A 90 14.08 6.67 -12.01
CA PRO A 90 13.48 7.87 -12.60
C PRO A 90 12.03 7.63 -13.05
N PHE A 91 11.74 6.45 -13.59
CA PHE A 91 10.39 6.08 -14.01
C PHE A 91 9.48 5.81 -12.81
N VAL A 92 9.96 5.06 -11.82
CA VAL A 92 9.18 4.77 -10.60
C VAL A 92 8.90 6.07 -9.82
N LEU A 93 9.89 6.94 -9.65
CA LEU A 93 9.70 8.23 -8.99
C LEU A 93 8.72 9.13 -9.77
N PHE A 94 8.76 9.08 -11.11
CA PHE A 94 7.76 9.76 -11.94
C PHE A 94 6.36 9.20 -11.71
N LEU A 95 6.18 7.87 -11.67
CA LEU A 95 4.89 7.24 -11.36
C LEU A 95 4.40 7.63 -9.96
N VAL A 96 5.29 7.65 -8.98
CA VAL A 96 4.97 7.96 -7.58
C VAL A 96 4.59 9.42 -7.40
N PHE A 97 5.51 10.33 -7.67
CA PHE A 97 5.30 11.75 -7.34
C PHE A 97 4.35 12.43 -8.34
N VAL A 98 4.64 12.32 -9.63
CA VAL A 98 3.81 12.98 -10.64
C VAL A 98 2.50 12.21 -10.84
N GLY A 99 2.54 10.87 -10.78
CA GLY A 99 1.37 10.03 -10.97
C GLY A 99 0.32 10.19 -9.87
N VAL A 100 0.71 10.21 -8.60
CA VAL A 100 -0.23 10.41 -7.48
C VAL A 100 -0.83 11.80 -7.54
N LEU A 101 0.00 12.84 -7.72
CA LEU A 101 -0.49 14.23 -7.82
C LEU A 101 -1.40 14.42 -9.05
N PHE A 102 -1.00 13.89 -10.21
CA PHE A 102 -1.82 13.92 -11.42
C PHE A 102 -3.17 13.23 -11.21
N THR A 103 -3.15 12.00 -10.66
CA THR A 103 -4.37 11.23 -10.39
C THR A 103 -5.26 11.97 -9.39
N THR A 104 -4.69 12.57 -8.34
CA THR A 104 -5.43 13.37 -7.37
C THR A 104 -6.09 14.59 -8.02
N VAL A 105 -5.33 15.35 -8.78
CA VAL A 105 -5.87 16.56 -9.45
C VAL A 105 -6.89 16.18 -10.52
N PHE A 106 -6.57 15.20 -11.38
CA PHE A 106 -7.47 14.74 -12.45
C PHE A 106 -8.80 14.22 -11.86
N THR A 107 -8.73 13.34 -10.87
CA THR A 107 -9.93 12.78 -10.24
C THR A 107 -10.70 13.85 -9.46
N GLY A 108 -10.01 14.70 -8.71
CA GLY A 108 -10.64 15.77 -7.94
C GLY A 108 -11.37 16.78 -8.83
N LEU A 109 -10.74 17.22 -9.92
CA LEU A 109 -11.38 18.13 -10.89
C LEU A 109 -12.57 17.46 -11.58
N ALA A 110 -12.42 16.20 -12.02
CA ALA A 110 -13.50 15.49 -12.67
C ALA A 110 -14.70 15.26 -11.74
N VAL A 111 -14.47 14.88 -10.49
CA VAL A 111 -15.51 14.70 -9.47
C VAL A 111 -16.16 16.05 -9.13
N ALA A 112 -15.37 17.11 -8.92
CA ALA A 112 -15.92 18.45 -8.65
C ALA A 112 -16.84 18.91 -9.77
N TRP A 113 -16.43 18.72 -11.03
CA TRP A 113 -17.22 19.15 -12.20
C TRP A 113 -18.46 18.27 -12.45
N LEU A 114 -18.33 16.93 -12.33
CA LEU A 114 -19.43 16.01 -12.67
C LEU A 114 -20.46 15.88 -11.54
N VAL A 115 -20.02 16.00 -10.28
CA VAL A 115 -20.86 15.79 -9.09
C VAL A 115 -21.27 17.11 -8.43
N GLY A 116 -20.54 18.21 -8.73
CA GLY A 116 -20.77 19.52 -8.11
C GLY A 116 -20.23 19.64 -6.68
N LEU A 117 -19.30 18.77 -6.28
CA LEU A 117 -18.65 18.86 -4.96
C LEU A 117 -17.71 20.09 -4.90
N PRO A 118 -17.58 20.74 -3.72
CA PRO A 118 -16.55 21.75 -3.51
C PRO A 118 -15.17 21.19 -3.87
N ILE A 119 -14.36 21.97 -4.58
CA ILE A 119 -13.09 21.51 -5.15
C ILE A 119 -12.14 20.90 -4.09
N LEU A 120 -12.05 21.49 -2.91
CA LEU A 120 -11.19 20.94 -1.84
C LEU A 120 -11.69 19.61 -1.30
N VAL A 121 -13.01 19.41 -1.22
CA VAL A 121 -13.62 18.13 -0.81
C VAL A 121 -13.39 17.06 -1.88
N ALA A 122 -13.54 17.41 -3.15
CA ALA A 122 -13.28 16.51 -4.25
C ALA A 122 -11.78 16.13 -4.35
N LEU A 123 -10.87 17.08 -4.12
CA LEU A 123 -9.44 16.83 -4.06
C LEU A 123 -9.07 15.97 -2.84
N LEU A 124 -9.72 16.18 -1.70
CA LEU A 124 -9.52 15.35 -0.50
C LEU A 124 -9.94 13.90 -0.76
N LEU A 125 -11.14 13.70 -1.33
CA LEU A 125 -11.60 12.37 -1.76
C LEU A 125 -10.60 11.73 -2.73
N ALA A 126 -10.17 12.49 -3.75
CA ALA A 126 -9.22 12.01 -4.73
C ALA A 126 -7.86 11.64 -4.12
N ALA A 127 -7.33 12.43 -3.18
CA ALA A 127 -6.08 12.13 -2.47
C ALA A 127 -6.19 10.83 -1.66
N ILE A 128 -7.32 10.61 -1.00
CA ILE A 128 -7.60 9.39 -0.23
C ILE A 128 -7.56 8.16 -1.14
N VAL A 129 -8.19 8.22 -2.32
CA VAL A 129 -8.31 7.05 -3.21
C VAL A 129 -7.16 6.92 -4.23
N SER A 130 -6.18 7.83 -4.23
CA SER A 130 -5.04 7.79 -5.16
C SER A 130 -4.03 6.66 -4.86
N PRO A 131 -3.67 6.32 -3.60
CA PRO A 131 -2.76 5.22 -3.30
C PRO A 131 -3.24 3.89 -3.88
N THR A 132 -2.29 3.01 -4.27
CA THR A 132 -2.60 1.72 -4.89
C THR A 132 -1.88 0.59 -4.19
N ASP A 133 -2.55 -0.54 -4.02
CA ASP A 133 -2.05 -1.75 -3.38
C ASP A 133 -2.05 -2.92 -4.37
N PRO A 134 -0.90 -3.30 -4.93
CA PRO A 134 -0.80 -4.34 -5.92
C PRO A 134 -0.47 -5.73 -5.34
N ILE A 135 -0.66 -5.99 -4.05
CA ILE A 135 -0.23 -7.25 -3.40
C ILE A 135 -0.62 -8.47 -4.23
N ALA A 136 -1.89 -8.56 -4.64
CA ALA A 136 -2.36 -9.69 -5.43
C ALA A 136 -1.80 -9.71 -6.86
N VAL A 137 -1.54 -8.54 -7.45
CA VAL A 137 -0.93 -8.44 -8.79
C VAL A 137 0.53 -8.88 -8.75
N VAL A 138 1.28 -8.45 -7.75
CA VAL A 138 2.69 -8.84 -7.56
C VAL A 138 2.82 -10.36 -7.37
N ASP A 139 1.98 -10.96 -6.52
CA ASP A 139 1.96 -12.42 -6.36
C ASP A 139 1.67 -13.14 -7.69
N LEU A 140 0.74 -12.61 -8.49
CA LEU A 140 0.42 -13.15 -9.79
C LEU A 140 1.58 -12.99 -10.79
N LEU A 141 2.28 -11.83 -10.80
CA LEU A 141 3.46 -11.61 -11.64
C LEU A 141 4.57 -12.63 -11.31
N ARG A 142 4.81 -12.87 -10.03
CA ARG A 142 5.79 -13.86 -9.57
C ARG A 142 5.42 -15.28 -10.00
N ARG A 143 4.16 -15.66 -9.87
CA ARG A 143 3.66 -17.00 -10.30
C ARG A 143 3.81 -17.24 -11.80
N HIS A 144 3.66 -16.22 -12.64
CA HIS A 144 3.79 -16.30 -14.08
C HIS A 144 5.22 -16.10 -14.59
N ARG A 145 6.22 -16.00 -13.69
CA ARG A 145 7.65 -15.76 -14.02
C ARG A 145 7.85 -14.58 -14.97
N ILE A 146 7.10 -13.52 -14.75
CA ILE A 146 7.24 -12.27 -15.50
C ILE A 146 8.57 -11.62 -15.11
N PRO A 147 9.23 -10.89 -16.02
CA PRO A 147 10.50 -10.26 -15.73
C PRO A 147 10.49 -9.51 -14.39
N SER A 148 11.47 -9.78 -13.55
CA SER A 148 11.62 -9.18 -12.21
C SER A 148 11.61 -7.64 -12.23
N GLU A 149 11.92 -7.07 -13.39
CA GLU A 149 11.90 -5.62 -13.62
C GLU A 149 10.47 -5.05 -13.52
N LEU A 150 9.46 -5.72 -14.10
CA LEU A 150 8.08 -5.26 -14.00
C LEU A 150 7.56 -5.40 -12.56
N SER A 151 7.87 -6.51 -11.89
CA SER A 151 7.52 -6.67 -10.47
C SER A 151 8.15 -5.58 -9.61
N ALA A 152 9.44 -5.28 -9.82
CA ALA A 152 10.12 -4.21 -9.08
C ALA A 152 9.56 -2.82 -9.33
N ILE A 153 9.08 -2.53 -10.56
CA ILE A 153 8.39 -1.26 -10.86
C ILE A 153 7.08 -1.18 -10.11
N VAL A 154 6.26 -2.24 -10.16
CA VAL A 154 4.94 -2.28 -9.51
C VAL A 154 5.08 -2.22 -7.98
N GLU A 155 6.02 -2.99 -7.40
CA GLU A 155 6.32 -2.99 -5.97
C GLU A 155 6.87 -1.64 -5.50
N GLY A 156 7.82 -1.07 -6.24
CA GLY A 156 8.43 0.22 -5.91
C GLY A 156 7.48 1.40 -6.04
N GLU A 157 6.60 1.36 -7.05
CA GLU A 157 5.54 2.34 -7.19
C GLU A 157 4.61 2.30 -5.98
N SER A 158 4.10 1.11 -5.64
CA SER A 158 3.15 0.95 -4.55
C SER A 158 3.72 1.34 -3.19
N LEU A 159 4.92 0.88 -2.89
CA LEU A 159 5.57 1.19 -1.61
C LEU A 159 5.67 2.71 -1.35
N LEU A 160 5.95 3.48 -2.39
CA LEU A 160 6.18 4.92 -2.26
C LEU A 160 4.92 5.76 -2.53
N ASN A 161 3.97 5.29 -3.35
CA ASN A 161 2.76 6.05 -3.65
C ASN A 161 1.82 6.15 -2.44
N ASP A 162 1.80 5.14 -1.57
CA ASP A 162 1.06 5.16 -0.31
C ASP A 162 1.53 6.34 0.56
N ALA A 163 2.84 6.49 0.68
CA ALA A 163 3.41 7.60 1.43
C ALA A 163 3.09 8.96 0.81
N VAL A 164 3.23 9.11 -0.52
CA VAL A 164 2.90 10.36 -1.22
C VAL A 164 1.41 10.67 -1.14
N GLY A 165 0.55 9.65 -1.22
CA GLY A 165 -0.89 9.78 -1.05
C GLY A 165 -1.27 10.29 0.33
N VAL A 166 -0.72 9.70 1.39
CA VAL A 166 -0.95 10.16 2.78
C VAL A 166 -0.46 11.59 2.97
N VAL A 167 0.73 11.93 2.47
CA VAL A 167 1.25 13.31 2.57
C VAL A 167 0.35 14.29 1.81
N THR A 168 -0.12 13.91 0.61
CA THR A 168 -1.06 14.74 -0.17
C THR A 168 -2.38 14.94 0.57
N PHE A 169 -2.91 13.89 1.19
CA PHE A 169 -4.10 13.94 2.05
C PHE A 169 -3.91 14.92 3.21
N VAL A 170 -2.80 14.80 3.95
CA VAL A 170 -2.50 15.67 5.11
C VAL A 170 -2.39 17.14 4.68
N VAL A 171 -1.74 17.42 3.56
CA VAL A 171 -1.62 18.78 3.02
C VAL A 171 -2.99 19.35 2.64
N ILE A 172 -3.83 18.60 1.91
CA ILE A 172 -5.16 19.07 1.52
C ILE A 172 -6.06 19.25 2.75
N LEU A 173 -6.01 18.31 3.70
CA LEU A 173 -6.74 18.42 4.95
C LEU A 173 -6.30 19.65 5.75
N GLY A 174 -5.00 19.94 5.80
CA GLY A 174 -4.44 21.12 6.42
C GLY A 174 -4.96 22.43 5.80
N ILE A 175 -5.11 22.49 4.47
CA ILE A 175 -5.71 23.63 3.77
C ILE A 175 -7.19 23.78 4.16
N ILE A 176 -7.93 22.67 4.24
CA ILE A 176 -9.35 22.69 4.63
C ILE A 176 -9.51 23.18 6.08
N THR A 177 -8.66 22.71 6.99
CA THR A 177 -8.75 23.06 8.43
C THR A 177 -8.27 24.46 8.74
N SER A 178 -7.24 24.95 8.04
CA SER A 178 -6.73 26.32 8.22
C SER A 178 -7.57 27.39 7.52
N GLY A 179 -8.40 26.98 6.54
CA GLY A 179 -9.18 27.90 5.70
C GLY A 179 -8.33 28.83 4.82
N SER A 180 -7.01 28.61 4.74
CA SER A 180 -6.08 29.45 4.00
C SER A 180 -5.28 28.68 2.96
N TRP A 181 -5.19 29.22 1.75
CA TRP A 181 -4.34 28.72 0.69
C TRP A 181 -2.93 29.30 0.82
N ASN A 182 -2.01 28.50 1.32
CA ASN A 182 -0.59 28.86 1.34
C ASN A 182 0.19 27.84 0.51
N LEU A 183 0.33 28.09 -0.79
CA LEU A 183 1.03 27.19 -1.70
C LEU A 183 2.49 26.94 -1.26
N LEU A 184 3.20 28.00 -0.88
CA LEU A 184 4.59 27.89 -0.43
C LEU A 184 4.68 27.04 0.85
N GLY A 185 3.84 27.31 1.85
CA GLY A 185 3.76 26.53 3.09
C GLY A 185 3.42 25.05 2.80
N SER A 186 2.50 24.79 1.88
CA SER A 186 2.14 23.44 1.48
C SER A 186 3.30 22.69 0.80
N VAL A 187 4.04 23.36 -0.09
CA VAL A 187 5.24 22.77 -0.74
C VAL A 187 6.34 22.51 0.28
N VAL A 188 6.57 23.42 1.20
CA VAL A 188 7.56 23.24 2.29
C VAL A 188 7.16 22.09 3.19
N ALA A 189 5.89 22.02 3.63
CA ALA A 189 5.39 20.93 4.46
C ALA A 189 5.51 19.56 3.76
N PHE A 190 5.13 19.49 2.48
CA PHE A 190 5.29 18.29 1.67
C PHE A 190 6.77 17.86 1.56
N SER A 191 7.65 18.83 1.26
CA SER A 191 9.08 18.57 1.13
C SER A 191 9.69 18.09 2.44
N TRP A 192 9.29 18.69 3.58
CA TRP A 192 9.73 18.26 4.91
C TRP A 192 9.28 16.83 5.22
N GLN A 193 8.04 16.50 4.93
CA GLN A 193 7.53 15.13 5.12
C GLN A 193 8.36 14.10 4.35
N VAL A 194 8.72 14.40 3.10
CA VAL A 194 9.51 13.49 2.25
C VAL A 194 10.98 13.45 2.71
N VAL A 195 11.65 14.61 2.77
CA VAL A 195 13.09 14.68 3.05
C VAL A 195 13.39 14.25 4.49
N GLY A 196 12.58 14.69 5.44
CA GLY A 196 12.68 14.29 6.85
C GLY A 196 12.48 12.78 7.02
N GLY A 197 11.46 12.22 6.34
CA GLY A 197 11.22 10.78 6.35
C GLY A 197 12.41 9.98 5.80
N VAL A 198 12.97 10.40 4.66
CA VAL A 198 14.18 9.78 4.10
C VAL A 198 15.35 9.86 5.09
N GLY A 199 15.58 11.04 5.70
CA GLY A 199 16.66 11.25 6.66
C GLY A 199 16.54 10.34 7.89
N VAL A 200 15.35 10.26 8.51
CA VAL A 200 15.10 9.38 9.67
C VAL A 200 15.24 7.92 9.27
N GLY A 201 14.72 7.48 8.12
CA GLY A 201 14.84 6.10 7.66
C GLY A 201 16.30 5.67 7.47
N LEU A 202 17.13 6.52 6.86
CA LEU A 202 18.56 6.26 6.69
C LEU A 202 19.31 6.25 8.03
N LEU A 203 18.96 7.14 8.95
CA LEU A 203 19.56 7.19 10.30
C LEU A 203 19.27 5.90 11.07
N VAL A 204 18.02 5.44 11.07
CA VAL A 204 17.64 4.17 11.73
C VAL A 204 18.36 2.99 11.08
N ALA A 205 18.41 2.91 9.75
CA ALA A 205 19.15 1.85 9.06
C ALA A 205 20.66 1.85 9.40
N GLY A 206 21.26 3.05 9.56
CA GLY A 206 22.63 3.19 10.04
C GLY A 206 22.81 2.63 11.45
N GLY A 207 21.88 2.89 12.36
CA GLY A 207 21.86 2.29 13.71
C GLY A 207 21.75 0.77 13.67
N VAL A 208 20.85 0.24 12.83
CA VAL A 208 20.71 -1.21 12.60
C VAL A 208 22.02 -1.83 12.11
N TYR A 209 22.70 -1.17 11.16
CA TYR A 209 24.01 -1.64 10.67
C TYR A 209 25.06 -1.75 11.76
N VAL A 210 25.16 -0.73 12.63
CA VAL A 210 26.14 -0.73 13.74
C VAL A 210 25.82 -1.83 14.75
N LEU A 211 24.54 -2.04 15.07
CA LEU A 211 24.11 -3.09 15.99
C LEU A 211 24.38 -4.49 15.43
N HIS A 212 23.96 -4.79 14.20
CA HIS A 212 24.10 -6.12 13.59
C HIS A 212 25.57 -6.55 13.46
N ARG A 213 26.51 -5.62 13.28
CA ARG A 213 27.94 -5.97 13.27
C ARG A 213 28.47 -6.54 14.60
N ARG A 214 27.72 -6.39 15.68
CA ARG A 214 28.10 -6.81 17.03
C ARG A 214 27.21 -7.93 17.57
N LEU A 215 26.20 -8.34 16.81
CA LEU A 215 25.25 -9.37 17.19
C LEU A 215 25.53 -10.64 16.39
N ASN A 216 25.22 -11.81 16.99
CA ASN A 216 25.32 -13.12 16.35
C ASN A 216 24.16 -14.03 16.78
N ASP A 217 23.05 -13.45 17.25
CA ASP A 217 21.86 -14.19 17.68
C ASP A 217 20.68 -13.85 16.77
N PRO A 218 20.12 -14.85 16.06
CA PRO A 218 19.01 -14.62 15.11
C PRO A 218 17.77 -13.98 15.75
N ALA A 219 17.46 -14.30 17.00
CA ALA A 219 16.30 -13.74 17.67
C ALA A 219 16.51 -12.26 18.01
N VAL A 220 17.70 -11.92 18.52
CA VAL A 220 18.08 -10.53 18.83
C VAL A 220 18.15 -9.68 17.55
N GLU A 221 18.74 -10.23 16.48
CA GLU A 221 18.83 -9.54 15.19
C GLU A 221 17.44 -9.31 14.58
N THR A 222 16.51 -10.27 14.72
CA THR A 222 15.12 -10.10 14.32
C THR A 222 14.44 -8.99 15.14
N ALA A 223 14.63 -8.98 16.46
CA ALA A 223 14.08 -7.94 17.33
C ALA A 223 14.58 -6.53 16.94
N VAL A 224 15.86 -6.39 16.56
CA VAL A 224 16.41 -5.13 16.06
C VAL A 224 15.66 -4.63 14.80
N THR A 225 15.28 -5.53 13.90
CA THR A 225 14.48 -5.13 12.71
C THR A 225 13.05 -4.73 13.05
N ILE A 226 12.45 -5.33 14.09
CA ILE A 226 11.15 -4.89 14.61
C ILE A 226 11.27 -3.46 15.16
N VAL A 227 12.29 -3.21 16.00
CA VAL A 227 12.57 -1.86 16.51
C VAL A 227 12.83 -0.87 15.37
N ALA A 228 13.51 -1.30 14.31
CA ALA A 228 13.74 -0.45 13.15
C ALA A 228 12.44 -0.08 12.42
N ALA A 229 11.53 -1.04 12.23
CA ALA A 229 10.25 -0.81 11.55
C ALA A 229 9.38 0.20 12.32
N TYR A 230 9.13 -0.05 13.59
CA TYR A 230 8.31 0.83 14.42
C TYR A 230 9.05 2.12 14.82
N GLY A 231 10.34 2.02 15.14
CA GLY A 231 11.16 3.16 15.54
C GLY A 231 11.31 4.19 14.42
N SER A 232 11.53 3.77 13.18
CA SER A 232 11.59 4.70 12.05
C SER A 232 10.27 5.42 11.83
N TYR A 233 9.14 4.72 11.98
CA TYR A 233 7.82 5.30 11.86
C TYR A 233 7.57 6.36 12.95
N LEU A 234 7.77 5.98 14.22
CA LEU A 234 7.49 6.85 15.36
C LEU A 234 8.42 8.06 15.39
N LEU A 235 9.74 7.86 15.23
CA LEU A 235 10.72 8.95 15.22
C LEU A 235 10.43 9.98 14.13
N ALA A 236 10.05 9.52 12.93
CA ALA A 236 9.68 10.43 11.85
C ALA A 236 8.39 11.19 12.18
N SER A 237 7.39 10.51 12.72
CA SER A 237 6.12 11.13 13.13
C SER A 237 6.33 12.19 14.21
N ASP A 238 7.20 11.94 15.19
CA ASP A 238 7.50 12.87 16.28
C ASP A 238 8.16 14.18 15.79
N VAL A 239 8.95 14.11 14.71
CA VAL A 239 9.56 15.32 14.10
C VAL A 239 8.69 15.92 12.98
N GLY A 240 7.45 15.47 12.83
CA GLY A 240 6.51 15.93 11.80
C GLY A 240 6.88 15.53 10.38
N ALA A 241 7.71 14.48 10.23
CA ALA A 241 8.04 13.87 8.94
C ALA A 241 7.16 12.64 8.66
N SER A 242 7.19 12.12 7.44
CA SER A 242 6.39 10.94 7.08
C SER A 242 6.96 9.65 7.68
N GLY A 243 6.25 9.04 8.65
CA GLY A 243 6.57 7.73 9.18
C GLY A 243 6.60 6.64 8.12
N ILE A 244 5.68 6.70 7.14
CA ILE A 244 5.59 5.76 6.03
C ILE A 244 6.86 5.79 5.18
N ILE A 245 7.33 6.99 4.79
CA ILE A 245 8.57 7.15 4.02
C ILE A 245 9.77 6.67 4.83
N ALA A 246 9.83 7.03 6.11
CA ALA A 246 10.94 6.63 6.97
C ALA A 246 11.04 5.10 7.08
N THR A 247 9.92 4.43 7.30
CA THR A 247 9.88 2.97 7.40
C THR A 247 10.21 2.28 6.08
N ALA A 248 9.70 2.80 4.95
CA ALA A 248 10.03 2.29 3.62
C ALA A 248 11.54 2.40 3.33
N ILE A 249 12.12 3.56 3.59
CA ILE A 249 13.57 3.81 3.39
C ILE A 249 14.42 2.98 4.34
N ALA A 250 13.99 2.83 5.60
CA ALA A 250 14.67 1.95 6.57
C ALA A 250 14.66 0.49 6.07
N GLY A 251 13.51 -0.02 5.63
CA GLY A 251 13.39 -1.36 5.04
C GLY A 251 14.28 -1.55 3.82
N ILE A 252 14.23 -0.63 2.84
CA ILE A 252 15.09 -0.66 1.64
C ILE A 252 16.57 -0.65 2.02
N ALA A 253 16.97 0.22 2.93
CA ALA A 253 18.37 0.34 3.35
C ALA A 253 18.84 -0.90 4.10
N VAL A 254 18.03 -1.45 4.99
CA VAL A 254 18.33 -2.69 5.71
C VAL A 254 18.44 -3.85 4.71
N GLY A 255 17.48 -4.04 3.82
CA GLY A 255 17.50 -5.10 2.83
C GLY A 255 18.66 -5.01 1.85
N THR A 256 19.00 -3.80 1.39
CA THR A 256 19.99 -3.60 0.33
C THR A 256 21.43 -3.47 0.84
N TRP A 257 21.62 -2.76 1.96
CA TRP A 257 22.96 -2.41 2.42
C TRP A 257 23.35 -3.13 3.70
N VAL A 258 22.44 -3.25 4.67
CA VAL A 258 22.75 -3.86 5.97
C VAL A 258 22.78 -5.38 5.86
N ALA A 259 21.73 -5.99 5.35
CA ALA A 259 21.60 -7.45 5.31
C ALA A 259 22.76 -8.14 4.56
N PRO A 260 23.24 -7.68 3.39
CA PRO A 260 24.34 -8.33 2.71
C PRO A 260 25.70 -8.23 3.40
N ARG A 261 25.87 -7.24 4.30
CA ARG A 261 27.16 -6.90 4.92
C ARG A 261 27.27 -7.24 6.39
N ALA A 262 26.13 -7.32 7.08
CA ALA A 262 26.11 -7.44 8.53
C ALA A 262 25.23 -8.58 9.06
N ILE A 263 24.45 -9.24 8.21
CA ILE A 263 23.53 -10.32 8.60
C ILE A 263 23.96 -11.64 7.95
N SER A 264 24.08 -12.70 8.74
CA SER A 264 24.43 -14.03 8.23
C SER A 264 23.31 -14.64 7.38
N PRO A 265 23.60 -15.60 6.48
CA PRO A 265 22.57 -16.26 5.66
C PRO A 265 21.48 -16.94 6.50
N GLU A 266 21.84 -17.54 7.63
CA GLU A 266 20.92 -18.23 8.53
C GLU A 266 19.95 -17.25 9.18
N VAL A 267 20.44 -16.11 9.66
CA VAL A 267 19.62 -15.04 10.22
C VAL A 267 18.71 -14.43 9.16
N ARG A 268 19.19 -14.25 7.93
CA ARG A 268 18.33 -13.76 6.82
C ARG A 268 17.15 -14.69 6.55
N ALA A 269 17.36 -16.01 6.58
CA ALA A 269 16.29 -16.97 6.40
C ALA A 269 15.24 -16.85 7.51
N SER A 270 15.68 -16.68 8.77
CA SER A 270 14.79 -16.45 9.91
C SER A 270 14.02 -15.13 9.77
N LEU A 271 14.72 -14.04 9.42
CA LEU A 271 14.10 -12.73 9.17
C LEU A 271 13.02 -12.79 8.08
N ASN A 272 13.34 -13.42 6.95
CA ASN A 272 12.39 -13.56 5.85
C ASN A 272 11.14 -14.34 6.26
N THR A 273 11.31 -15.41 7.05
CA THR A 273 10.18 -16.20 7.54
C THR A 273 9.35 -15.40 8.53
N PHE A 274 9.99 -14.72 9.47
CA PHE A 274 9.32 -13.90 10.47
C PHE A 274 8.47 -12.79 9.82
N TRP A 275 9.07 -11.95 8.97
CA TRP A 275 8.38 -10.84 8.33
C TRP A 275 7.26 -11.32 7.41
N LYS A 276 7.46 -12.42 6.69
CA LYS A 276 6.42 -13.03 5.86
C LYS A 276 5.19 -13.45 6.68
N VAL A 277 5.39 -14.00 7.88
CA VAL A 277 4.28 -14.39 8.77
C VAL A 277 3.58 -13.14 9.32
N VAL A 278 4.34 -12.14 9.79
CA VAL A 278 3.78 -10.89 10.32
C VAL A 278 2.92 -10.19 9.27
N VAL A 279 3.47 -9.94 8.09
CA VAL A 279 2.74 -9.25 6.99
C VAL A 279 1.51 -10.04 6.54
N TYR A 280 1.61 -11.38 6.53
CA TYR A 280 0.47 -12.22 6.21
C TYR A 280 -0.68 -12.06 7.22
N VAL A 281 -0.36 -12.03 8.52
CA VAL A 281 -1.33 -11.81 9.60
C VAL A 281 -1.92 -10.40 9.48
N ASP A 282 -1.07 -9.39 9.32
CA ASP A 282 -1.48 -7.99 9.21
C ASP A 282 -2.43 -7.76 8.03
N ASN A 283 -2.06 -8.24 6.83
CA ASN A 283 -2.93 -8.16 5.66
C ASN A 283 -4.26 -8.90 5.87
N SER A 284 -4.22 -10.05 6.55
CA SER A 284 -5.44 -10.81 6.83
C SER A 284 -6.40 -10.04 7.73
N ILE A 285 -5.87 -9.40 8.76
CA ILE A 285 -6.65 -8.54 9.66
C ILE A 285 -7.22 -7.35 8.90
N ILE A 286 -6.40 -6.68 8.10
CA ILE A 286 -6.75 -5.47 7.36
C ILE A 286 -7.88 -5.73 6.37
N PHE A 287 -7.73 -6.72 5.47
CA PHE A 287 -8.74 -6.97 4.44
C PHE A 287 -10.05 -7.51 5.04
N LEU A 288 -9.96 -8.32 6.09
CA LEU A 288 -11.15 -8.79 6.80
C LEU A 288 -11.86 -7.64 7.52
N ALA A 289 -11.11 -6.79 8.25
CA ALA A 289 -11.63 -5.61 8.94
C ALA A 289 -12.26 -4.62 7.94
N MET A 290 -11.57 -4.37 6.81
CA MET A 290 -12.09 -3.53 5.75
C MET A 290 -13.45 -4.05 5.24
N GLY A 291 -13.58 -5.38 5.06
CA GLY A 291 -14.84 -5.98 4.64
C GLY A 291 -15.96 -5.82 5.69
N ILE A 292 -15.64 -6.00 6.97
CA ILE A 292 -16.62 -5.85 8.08
C ILE A 292 -17.13 -4.41 8.18
N LEU A 293 -16.26 -3.43 7.93
CA LEU A 293 -16.61 -2.01 7.95
C LEU A 293 -17.48 -1.58 6.76
N VAL A 294 -17.55 -2.39 5.72
CA VAL A 294 -18.43 -2.17 4.57
C VAL A 294 -19.87 -2.42 4.96
N ALA A 295 -20.67 -1.38 5.10
CA ALA A 295 -22.12 -1.53 5.15
C ALA A 295 -22.66 -1.63 3.70
N PRO A 296 -23.28 -2.77 3.29
CA PRO A 296 -23.81 -2.92 1.94
C PRO A 296 -24.82 -1.82 1.55
N SER A 297 -25.56 -1.32 2.53
CA SER A 297 -26.49 -0.18 2.37
C SER A 297 -25.76 1.07 1.87
N ASP A 298 -24.57 1.35 2.39
CA ASP A 298 -23.81 2.56 2.05
C ASP A 298 -23.22 2.46 0.64
N ILE A 299 -22.78 1.25 0.23
CA ILE A 299 -22.36 1.02 -1.15
C ILE A 299 -23.53 1.21 -2.11
N VAL A 300 -24.70 0.64 -1.80
CA VAL A 300 -25.87 0.70 -2.67
C VAL A 300 -26.37 2.14 -2.80
N SER A 301 -26.44 2.89 -1.70
CA SER A 301 -26.89 4.29 -1.71
C SER A 301 -25.96 5.23 -2.52
N HIS A 302 -24.65 4.91 -2.57
CA HIS A 302 -23.65 5.70 -3.30
C HIS A 302 -23.12 5.01 -4.56
N LEU A 303 -23.76 3.92 -5.02
CA LEU A 303 -23.20 3.05 -6.07
C LEU A 303 -22.87 3.82 -7.35
N GLY A 304 -23.74 4.74 -7.77
CA GLY A 304 -23.48 5.58 -8.96
C GLY A 304 -22.20 6.42 -8.81
N LEU A 305 -22.01 7.03 -7.64
CA LEU A 305 -20.81 7.83 -7.35
C LEU A 305 -19.57 6.96 -7.23
N VAL A 306 -19.67 5.79 -6.59
CA VAL A 306 -18.57 4.82 -6.48
C VAL A 306 -18.11 4.37 -7.86
N LEU A 307 -19.02 3.95 -8.74
CA LEU A 307 -18.70 3.53 -10.11
C LEU A 307 -18.08 4.66 -10.92
N LEU A 308 -18.62 5.89 -10.80
CA LEU A 308 -18.07 7.07 -11.44
C LEU A 308 -16.63 7.33 -10.99
N VAL A 309 -16.38 7.34 -9.68
CA VAL A 309 -15.03 7.56 -9.13
C VAL A 309 -14.06 6.46 -9.58
N VAL A 310 -14.47 5.19 -9.57
CA VAL A 310 -13.66 4.08 -10.10
C VAL A 310 -13.31 4.30 -11.57
N ALA A 311 -14.30 4.66 -12.40
CA ALA A 311 -14.08 4.92 -13.83
C ALA A 311 -13.09 6.09 -14.06
N ILE A 312 -13.25 7.19 -13.32
CA ILE A 312 -12.36 8.35 -13.39
C ILE A 312 -10.93 7.98 -12.95
N LEU A 313 -10.79 7.21 -11.85
CA LEU A 313 -9.50 6.78 -11.34
C LEU A 313 -8.74 5.92 -12.37
N TYR A 314 -9.40 4.93 -12.96
CA TYR A 314 -8.76 4.10 -13.98
C TYR A 314 -8.48 4.88 -15.28
N ALA A 315 -9.37 5.81 -15.67
CA ALA A 315 -9.12 6.71 -16.79
C ALA A 315 -7.91 7.63 -16.54
N GLY A 316 -7.84 8.26 -15.37
CA GLY A 316 -6.72 9.11 -14.99
C GLY A 316 -5.41 8.32 -14.94
N ARG A 317 -5.43 7.12 -14.33
CA ARG A 317 -4.25 6.24 -14.29
C ARG A 317 -3.82 5.80 -15.69
N ALA A 318 -4.75 5.38 -16.54
CA ALA A 318 -4.45 5.01 -17.91
C ALA A 318 -3.84 6.18 -18.68
N THR A 319 -4.47 7.37 -18.60
CA THR A 319 -3.97 8.58 -19.23
C THR A 319 -2.54 8.88 -18.80
N PHE A 320 -2.25 8.86 -17.49
CA PHE A 320 -0.94 9.15 -16.94
C PHE A 320 0.11 8.12 -17.36
N VAL A 321 -0.19 6.83 -17.18
CA VAL A 321 0.72 5.73 -17.50
C VAL A 321 1.06 5.72 -18.99
N TYR A 322 0.08 5.94 -19.86
CA TYR A 322 0.30 5.99 -21.31
C TYR A 322 0.95 7.29 -21.78
N LEU A 323 0.79 8.41 -21.06
CA LEU A 323 1.46 9.68 -21.36
C LEU A 323 2.99 9.57 -21.24
N HIS A 324 3.49 8.68 -20.38
CA HIS A 324 4.92 8.40 -20.30
C HIS A 324 5.51 7.90 -21.64
N ARG A 325 4.73 7.20 -22.46
CA ARG A 325 5.24 6.58 -23.71
C ARG A 325 5.79 7.59 -24.72
N PRO A 326 5.08 8.68 -25.08
CA PRO A 326 5.66 9.72 -25.92
C PRO A 326 6.77 10.50 -25.21
N LEU A 327 6.65 10.74 -23.90
CA LEU A 327 7.62 11.48 -23.11
C LEU A 327 8.99 10.76 -23.08
N SER A 328 8.99 9.43 -22.93
CA SER A 328 10.22 8.62 -22.97
C SER A 328 10.93 8.63 -24.32
N ARG A 329 10.21 8.92 -25.43
CA ARG A 329 10.81 9.07 -26.75
C ARG A 329 11.56 10.39 -26.92
N VAL A 330 11.07 11.45 -26.27
CA VAL A 330 11.67 12.79 -26.33
C VAL A 330 12.95 12.86 -25.49
N THR A 331 13.02 12.13 -24.38
CA THR A 331 14.17 12.13 -23.47
C THR A 331 15.36 11.27 -23.91
N SER A 332 15.41 10.83 -25.16
CA SER A 332 16.57 10.22 -25.88
C SER A 332 17.17 8.95 -25.29
N ARG A 333 16.50 8.24 -24.41
CA ARG A 333 16.97 6.92 -23.96
C ARG A 333 16.03 5.82 -24.48
N ALA A 334 16.38 5.21 -25.60
CA ALA A 334 15.67 4.04 -26.17
C ALA A 334 15.49 2.90 -25.14
N SER A 335 16.38 2.80 -24.15
CA SER A 335 16.30 1.88 -23.03
C SER A 335 15.16 2.19 -22.02
N ALA A 336 14.51 3.35 -22.14
CA ALA A 336 13.42 3.75 -21.25
C ALA A 336 12.04 3.25 -21.70
N GLN A 337 11.91 2.71 -22.91
CA GLN A 337 10.63 2.23 -23.43
C GLN A 337 10.26 0.87 -22.86
N LEU A 338 9.11 0.79 -22.21
CA LEU A 338 8.54 -0.46 -21.75
C LEU A 338 7.71 -1.12 -22.85
N PRO A 339 7.62 -2.46 -22.90
CA PRO A 339 6.69 -3.15 -23.77
C PRO A 339 5.24 -2.74 -23.50
N THR A 340 4.40 -2.62 -24.54
CA THR A 340 2.98 -2.24 -24.39
C THR A 340 2.21 -3.10 -23.35
N PRO A 341 2.43 -4.43 -23.25
CA PRO A 341 1.78 -5.22 -22.22
C PRO A 341 2.10 -4.79 -20.80
N TRP A 342 3.28 -4.22 -20.56
CA TRP A 342 3.67 -3.73 -19.22
C TRP A 342 2.87 -2.48 -18.83
N TYR A 343 2.59 -1.58 -19.78
CA TYR A 343 1.71 -0.44 -19.50
C TYR A 343 0.30 -0.90 -19.10
N ASN A 344 -0.23 -1.94 -19.74
CA ASN A 344 -1.53 -2.51 -19.36
C ASN A 344 -1.48 -3.10 -17.94
N VAL A 345 -0.40 -3.80 -17.56
CA VAL A 345 -0.24 -4.31 -16.20
C VAL A 345 -0.17 -3.15 -15.21
N LEU A 346 0.60 -2.09 -15.51
CA LEU A 346 0.68 -0.90 -14.64
C LEU A 346 -0.67 -0.20 -14.46
N VAL A 347 -1.51 -0.16 -15.49
CA VAL A 347 -2.89 0.37 -15.35
C VAL A 347 -3.73 -0.54 -14.46
N LEU A 348 -3.70 -1.86 -14.71
CA LEU A 348 -4.50 -2.84 -13.98
C LEU A 348 -4.01 -3.06 -12.54
N SER A 349 -2.72 -2.83 -12.25
CA SER A 349 -2.18 -2.85 -10.88
C SER A 349 -2.64 -1.68 -10.01
N GLY A 350 -3.37 -0.73 -10.57
CA GLY A 350 -3.98 0.38 -9.85
C GLY A 350 -5.14 -0.04 -8.93
N ILE A 351 -4.99 -1.10 -8.16
CA ILE A 351 -5.97 -1.58 -7.18
C ILE A 351 -5.84 -0.73 -5.91
N ARG A 352 -6.96 -0.36 -5.30
CA ARG A 352 -6.98 0.43 -4.06
C ARG A 352 -7.14 -0.51 -2.88
N GLY A 353 -6.15 -0.49 -2.00
CA GLY A 353 -6.10 -1.34 -0.82
C GLY A 353 -6.72 -0.72 0.42
N ALA A 354 -6.10 -0.99 1.55
CA ALA A 354 -6.60 -0.61 2.87
C ALA A 354 -6.29 0.83 3.26
N ILE A 355 -5.20 1.42 2.80
CA ILE A 355 -4.79 2.79 3.17
C ILE A 355 -5.89 3.82 2.86
N PRO A 356 -6.53 3.84 1.67
CA PRO A 356 -7.70 4.69 1.42
C PRO A 356 -8.78 4.60 2.49
N VAL A 357 -9.13 3.38 2.90
CA VAL A 357 -10.19 3.17 3.90
C VAL A 357 -9.80 3.76 5.25
N VAL A 358 -8.56 3.57 5.67
CA VAL A 358 -8.06 4.11 6.94
C VAL A 358 -7.99 5.63 6.92
N LEU A 359 -7.55 6.23 5.82
CA LEU A 359 -7.55 7.69 5.65
C LEU A 359 -8.99 8.24 5.73
N ALA A 360 -9.95 7.57 5.09
CA ALA A 360 -11.35 7.96 5.18
C ALA A 360 -11.90 7.85 6.62
N LEU A 361 -11.59 6.76 7.33
CA LEU A 361 -12.01 6.56 8.71
C LEU A 361 -11.37 7.58 9.67
N SER A 362 -10.15 8.04 9.38
CA SER A 362 -9.49 9.08 10.18
C SER A 362 -10.25 10.41 10.16
N LEU A 363 -11.00 10.70 9.07
CA LEU A 363 -11.85 11.87 9.00
C LEU A 363 -13.00 11.85 10.00
N LEU A 364 -13.53 10.67 10.35
CA LEU A 364 -14.62 10.54 11.35
C LEU A 364 -14.18 10.96 12.74
N ARG A 365 -12.88 10.90 13.04
CA ARG A 365 -12.30 11.26 14.35
C ARG A 365 -11.64 12.63 14.36
N SER A 366 -11.40 13.20 13.16
CA SER A 366 -10.74 14.50 13.04
C SER A 366 -11.73 15.65 13.28
N THR A 367 -11.27 16.69 13.96
CA THR A 367 -12.01 17.96 14.11
C THR A 367 -11.92 18.76 12.81
N THR A 368 -12.64 18.30 11.76
CA THR A 368 -12.67 19.03 10.48
C THR A 368 -13.87 19.96 10.41
N PRO A 369 -13.78 21.07 9.66
CA PRO A 369 -14.93 21.95 9.40
C PRO A 369 -15.93 21.35 8.39
N LEU A 370 -15.72 20.09 7.99
CA LEU A 370 -16.60 19.38 7.07
C LEU A 370 -17.85 18.89 7.81
N SER A 371 -19.02 19.00 7.18
CA SER A 371 -20.25 18.46 7.76
C SER A 371 -20.19 16.94 7.87
N THR A 372 -20.87 16.39 8.86
CA THR A 372 -20.94 14.93 9.07
C THR A 372 -21.47 14.20 7.82
N ALA A 373 -22.41 14.80 7.10
CA ALA A 373 -22.95 14.25 5.86
C ALA A 373 -21.88 14.15 4.75
N VAL A 374 -21.01 15.15 4.60
CA VAL A 374 -19.89 15.11 3.65
C VAL A 374 -18.89 14.04 4.04
N VAL A 375 -18.51 13.96 5.32
CA VAL A 375 -17.56 12.96 5.80
C VAL A 375 -18.12 11.55 5.60
N SER A 376 -19.40 11.30 5.96
CA SER A 376 -20.01 9.98 5.75
C SER A 376 -20.09 9.59 4.27
N THR A 377 -20.36 10.55 3.38
CA THR A 377 -20.35 10.31 1.93
C THR A 377 -18.94 9.95 1.44
N ILE A 378 -17.90 10.68 1.86
CA ILE A 378 -16.51 10.37 1.52
C ILE A 378 -16.17 8.94 1.99
N VAL A 379 -16.46 8.61 3.25
CA VAL A 379 -16.19 7.28 3.82
C VAL A 379 -16.90 6.18 3.02
N GLY A 380 -18.21 6.32 2.77
CA GLY A 380 -18.97 5.34 2.00
C GLY A 380 -18.44 5.16 0.57
N VAL A 381 -18.11 6.26 -0.12
CA VAL A 381 -17.53 6.19 -1.47
C VAL A 381 -16.15 5.54 -1.47
N VAL A 382 -15.26 5.91 -0.55
CA VAL A 382 -13.91 5.34 -0.46
C VAL A 382 -13.97 3.84 -0.19
N ILE A 383 -14.78 3.41 0.76
CA ILE A 383 -14.98 1.99 1.07
C ILE A 383 -15.52 1.24 -0.16
N GLY A 384 -16.52 1.80 -0.85
CA GLY A 384 -17.07 1.21 -2.07
C GLY A 384 -16.04 1.12 -3.20
N VAL A 385 -15.24 2.18 -3.42
CA VAL A 385 -14.14 2.20 -4.41
C VAL A 385 -13.10 1.13 -4.08
N ALA A 386 -12.68 1.03 -2.82
CA ALA A 386 -11.70 0.04 -2.38
C ALA A 386 -12.24 -1.39 -2.57
N ALA A 387 -13.49 -1.66 -2.15
CA ALA A 387 -14.12 -2.97 -2.30
C ALA A 387 -14.23 -3.41 -3.77
N ILE A 388 -14.74 -2.54 -4.65
CA ILE A 388 -14.86 -2.83 -6.08
C ILE A 388 -13.46 -3.00 -6.69
N SER A 389 -12.51 -2.14 -6.33
CA SER A 389 -11.14 -2.19 -6.85
C SER A 389 -10.44 -3.50 -6.46
N VAL A 390 -10.54 -3.93 -5.20
CA VAL A 390 -9.93 -5.18 -4.74
C VAL A 390 -10.56 -6.39 -5.42
N VAL A 391 -11.88 -6.45 -5.56
CA VAL A 391 -12.54 -7.62 -6.16
C VAL A 391 -12.42 -7.58 -7.68
N ALA A 392 -12.94 -6.56 -8.34
CA ALA A 392 -12.97 -6.49 -9.80
C ALA A 392 -11.58 -6.23 -10.40
N GLY A 393 -10.77 -5.36 -9.77
CA GLY A 393 -9.41 -5.06 -10.22
C GLY A 393 -8.50 -6.30 -10.20
N ASN A 394 -8.53 -7.09 -9.12
CA ASN A 394 -7.77 -8.35 -9.04
C ASN A 394 -8.23 -9.37 -10.09
N LEU A 395 -9.53 -9.49 -10.33
CA LEU A 395 -10.06 -10.41 -11.35
C LEU A 395 -9.63 -9.98 -12.76
N LEU A 396 -9.73 -8.69 -13.07
CA LEU A 396 -9.31 -8.15 -14.38
C LEU A 396 -7.80 -8.28 -14.60
N ALA A 397 -6.99 -7.94 -13.58
CA ALA A 397 -5.55 -8.10 -13.64
C ALA A 397 -5.16 -9.57 -13.81
N SER A 398 -5.77 -10.47 -13.04
CA SER A 398 -5.55 -11.92 -13.15
C SER A 398 -5.92 -12.44 -14.53
N ALA A 399 -7.09 -12.08 -15.06
CA ALA A 399 -7.53 -12.49 -16.38
C ALA A 399 -6.59 -11.99 -17.50
N TYR A 400 -6.14 -10.73 -17.40
CA TYR A 400 -5.20 -10.17 -18.38
C TYR A 400 -3.83 -10.85 -18.30
N ILE A 401 -3.25 -10.97 -17.10
CA ILE A 401 -1.91 -11.56 -16.92
C ILE A 401 -1.91 -13.02 -17.35
N THR A 402 -2.89 -13.81 -16.93
CA THR A 402 -2.99 -15.22 -17.30
C THR A 402 -3.13 -15.43 -18.81
N ARG A 403 -3.88 -14.57 -19.50
CA ARG A 403 -4.03 -14.65 -20.97
C ARG A 403 -2.81 -14.18 -21.73
N ARG A 404 -2.15 -13.11 -21.24
CA ARG A 404 -1.07 -12.45 -21.98
C ARG A 404 0.30 -13.05 -21.66
N PHE A 405 0.47 -13.59 -20.46
CA PHE A 405 1.69 -14.19 -19.96
C PHE A 405 1.37 -15.59 -19.42
N PRO A 406 1.18 -16.60 -20.33
CA PRO A 406 0.88 -17.97 -19.89
C PRO A 406 2.00 -18.48 -19.00
N ALA A 407 1.64 -19.11 -17.88
CA ALA A 407 2.60 -19.65 -16.93
C ALA A 407 3.49 -20.69 -17.64
N GLN A 408 4.79 -20.49 -17.63
CA GLN A 408 5.72 -21.53 -18.02
C GLN A 408 5.76 -22.54 -16.87
N TYR A 409 5.20 -23.73 -17.11
CA TYR A 409 5.16 -24.81 -16.14
C TYR A 409 6.60 -25.31 -15.86
N GLY A 410 7.10 -25.03 -14.69
CA GLY A 410 8.29 -25.57 -14.06
C GLY A 410 8.15 -25.49 -12.55
N PRO A 411 8.89 -26.27 -11.75
CA PRO A 411 8.85 -26.16 -10.31
C PRO A 411 9.07 -24.68 -9.92
N VAL A 412 8.20 -24.18 -9.03
CA VAL A 412 8.38 -22.87 -8.44
C VAL A 412 9.65 -22.96 -7.59
N GLU A 413 10.78 -22.57 -8.15
CA GLU A 413 11.89 -22.19 -7.30
C GLU A 413 11.38 -21.05 -6.46
N THR A 414 11.19 -21.33 -5.16
CA THR A 414 11.04 -20.23 -4.19
C THR A 414 12.18 -19.27 -4.48
N PRO A 415 11.90 -17.98 -4.77
CA PRO A 415 12.98 -17.04 -4.92
C PRO A 415 13.78 -17.11 -3.63
N THR A 416 14.98 -17.64 -3.67
CA THR A 416 15.97 -17.35 -2.66
C THR A 416 16.21 -15.85 -2.80
N ALA A 417 15.39 -15.09 -2.07
CA ALA A 417 15.61 -13.68 -1.90
C ALA A 417 17.05 -13.53 -1.43
N PHE A 418 17.83 -12.75 -2.17
CA PHE A 418 19.20 -12.45 -1.83
C PHE A 418 20.28 -13.53 -2.15
N VAL A 419 20.46 -13.85 -3.41
CA VAL A 419 21.80 -14.24 -3.91
C VAL A 419 22.18 -13.20 -4.97
N PRO A 420 23.07 -12.25 -4.70
CA PRO A 420 23.83 -11.64 -5.77
C PRO A 420 24.69 -12.75 -6.36
N GLU A 421 24.54 -13.03 -7.64
CA GLU A 421 25.52 -13.79 -8.40
C GLU A 421 26.86 -13.06 -8.27
N LEU A 422 27.68 -13.52 -7.32
CA LEU A 422 29.11 -13.27 -7.27
C LEU A 422 29.78 -14.36 -8.14
N GLU A 423 29.41 -14.45 -9.40
CA GLU A 423 30.21 -15.13 -10.41
C GLU A 423 30.86 -14.06 -11.29
N GLY A 424 32.17 -13.90 -11.14
CA GLY A 424 32.97 -13.17 -12.10
C GLY A 424 34.06 -12.27 -11.53
N SER A 425 34.93 -12.79 -10.64
CA SER A 425 36.29 -12.28 -10.55
C SER A 425 37.22 -13.30 -9.89
N ALA A 426 37.48 -14.36 -10.64
CA ALA A 426 38.68 -15.18 -10.44
C ALA A 426 39.28 -15.41 -11.84
N LYS A 427 40.04 -14.40 -12.32
CA LYS A 427 41.25 -14.55 -13.16
C LYS A 427 42.01 -13.24 -13.14
#